data_b4235c29c9240e3947c20c35a1b93414
#
_entry.id   b4235c29c9240e3947c20c35a1b93414
#
_cell.length_a   1.000
_cell.length_b   1.000
_cell.length_c   1.000
_cell.angle_alpha   90.00
_cell.angle_beta   90.00
_cell.angle_gamma   90.00
#
_symmetry.space_group_name_H-M   'P 1'
#
loop_
_entity.id
_entity.type
_entity.pdbx_description
1 polymer ?
#
loop_
_entity_poly.entity_id
_entity_poly.type
_entity_poly.pdbx_seq_one_letter_code
_entity_poly.pdbx_strand_id
1 'polypeptide(L)'
;MFLYICQDLKSKIMLKKAILFILIVLGCSNSSQAQYEQFYKEFGIMAGPVFLKSDFGARGDFENFTKNSGFTVGGFYYLTFVENFPNIREKFKFRLEASYTSVNMKHYGKYVDNTSNSLFTRQLRAMEGKTTIGTFGVQVEFFPWRVDDYNRGGSPFTPYIAGGVQVNSYSSEVTSSLGKIGTPEATPAKYMSGAKTDQGVAGSLSASIGTRIKIADYHALIFEMRGQYYLSDWVDGLNPNNKVYKENKSNDWSTAITVGYVYYFN
;
A
#
# COMPACT_ATOMS: atom_id res chain seq x y z
N MET A 1 20.58 -5.49 28.10
CA MET A 1 19.73 -6.66 28.38
C MET A 1 18.30 -6.27 28.78
N PHE A 2 18.09 -5.36 29.74
CA PHE A 2 16.74 -4.93 30.18
C PHE A 2 15.88 -4.25 29.11
N LEU A 3 16.44 -3.43 28.23
CA LEU A 3 15.73 -2.73 27.17
C LEU A 3 15.16 -3.68 26.09
N TYR A 4 15.88 -4.76 25.78
CA TYR A 4 15.46 -5.78 24.80
C TYR A 4 14.25 -6.58 25.29
N ILE A 5 14.23 -6.92 26.57
CA ILE A 5 13.12 -7.66 27.21
C ILE A 5 11.85 -6.79 27.26
N CYS A 6 11.98 -5.49 27.49
CA CYS A 6 10.85 -4.56 27.55
C CYS A 6 10.22 -4.31 26.17
N GLN A 7 11.00 -4.35 25.11
CA GLN A 7 10.54 -4.18 23.71
C GLN A 7 9.82 -5.43 23.20
N ASP A 8 10.35 -6.62 23.53
CA ASP A 8 9.71 -7.91 23.20
C ASP A 8 8.38 -8.10 23.96
N LEU A 9 8.32 -7.65 25.21
CA LEU A 9 7.09 -7.70 26.01
C LEU A 9 5.99 -6.77 25.46
N LYS A 10 6.36 -5.55 25.03
CA LYS A 10 5.41 -4.61 24.39
C LYS A 10 4.87 -5.16 23.06
N SER A 11 5.73 -5.76 22.24
CA SER A 11 5.35 -6.39 20.96
C SER A 11 4.35 -7.54 21.18
N LYS A 12 4.62 -8.43 22.15
CA LYS A 12 3.72 -9.54 22.49
C LYS A 12 2.37 -9.08 23.06
N ILE A 13 2.35 -7.98 23.82
CA ILE A 13 1.11 -7.39 24.35
C ILE A 13 0.29 -6.76 23.22
N MET A 14 0.92 -6.06 22.28
CA MET A 14 0.23 -5.48 21.12
C MET A 14 -0.37 -6.57 20.22
N LEU A 15 0.38 -7.65 19.97
CA LEU A 15 -0.11 -8.79 19.18
C LEU A 15 -1.32 -9.45 19.84
N LYS A 16 -1.29 -9.67 21.16
CA LYS A 16 -2.43 -10.22 21.90
C LYS A 16 -3.67 -9.32 21.85
N LYS A 17 -3.50 -8.00 21.93
CA LYS A 17 -4.59 -7.03 21.80
C LYS A 17 -5.17 -7.01 20.39
N ALA A 18 -4.33 -7.11 19.35
CA ALA A 18 -4.77 -7.20 17.96
C ALA A 18 -5.55 -8.49 17.69
N ILE A 19 -5.08 -9.63 18.19
CA ILE A 19 -5.79 -10.92 18.10
C ILE A 19 -7.12 -10.86 18.84
N LEU A 20 -7.16 -10.29 20.05
CA LEU A 20 -8.39 -10.13 20.81
C LEU A 20 -9.41 -9.23 20.10
N PHE A 21 -8.95 -8.14 19.47
CA PHE A 21 -9.80 -7.26 18.67
C PHE A 21 -10.38 -7.97 17.44
N ILE A 22 -9.57 -8.78 16.73
CA ILE A 22 -10.03 -9.61 15.61
C ILE A 22 -11.05 -10.65 16.08
N LEU A 23 -10.84 -11.30 17.22
CA LEU A 23 -11.77 -12.27 17.80
C LEU A 23 -13.10 -11.61 18.22
N ILE A 24 -13.07 -10.39 18.76
CA ILE A 24 -14.28 -9.62 19.08
C ILE A 24 -15.05 -9.28 17.82
N VAL A 25 -14.39 -8.80 16.77
CA VAL A 25 -15.02 -8.49 15.47
C VAL A 25 -15.63 -9.73 14.83
N LEU A 26 -14.95 -10.88 14.90
CA LEU A 26 -15.47 -12.18 14.40
C LEU A 26 -16.61 -12.72 15.28
N GLY A 27 -16.59 -12.46 16.58
CA GLY A 27 -17.62 -12.89 17.53
C GLY A 27 -18.92 -12.10 17.42
N CYS A 28 -18.86 -10.82 17.04
CA CYS A 28 -20.04 -9.97 16.84
C CYS A 28 -20.86 -10.33 15.56
N SER A 29 -20.29 -11.14 14.66
CA SER A 29 -20.96 -11.54 13.42
C SER A 29 -22.06 -12.61 13.57
N ASN A 30 -22.25 -13.17 14.77
CA ASN A 30 -23.20 -14.27 15.00
C ASN A 30 -24.54 -13.83 15.66
N SER A 31 -24.85 -12.56 15.78
CA SER A 31 -25.96 -12.10 16.62
C SER A 31 -27.08 -11.35 15.89
N SER A 32 -27.35 -11.60 14.62
CA SER A 32 -28.57 -11.04 14.01
C SER A 32 -29.25 -12.01 13.05
N GLN A 33 -30.01 -12.92 13.63
CA GLN A 33 -31.07 -13.63 12.90
C GLN A 33 -32.36 -12.76 12.94
N ALA A 34 -32.40 -11.67 12.18
CA ALA A 34 -33.66 -10.96 11.90
C ALA A 34 -33.47 -9.98 10.75
N GLN A 35 -33.53 -10.47 9.59
CA GLN A 35 -33.86 -9.93 8.26
C GLN A 35 -32.93 -10.60 7.25
N TYR A 36 -33.51 -11.22 6.22
CA TYR A 36 -32.78 -11.81 5.10
C TYR A 36 -32.12 -10.69 4.28
N GLU A 37 -31.06 -10.09 4.82
CA GLU A 37 -30.10 -9.31 4.02
C GLU A 37 -29.22 -10.34 3.31
N GLN A 38 -29.48 -10.57 2.03
CA GLN A 38 -28.60 -11.40 1.21
C GLN A 38 -27.28 -10.65 0.99
N PHE A 39 -26.25 -11.07 1.71
CA PHE A 39 -24.88 -10.65 1.40
C PHE A 39 -24.33 -11.55 0.31
N TYR A 40 -24.00 -10.96 -0.82
CA TYR A 40 -23.23 -11.66 -1.84
C TYR A 40 -21.74 -11.51 -1.54
N LYS A 41 -21.03 -12.61 -1.78
CA LYS A 41 -19.61 -12.76 -1.47
C LYS A 41 -18.83 -12.83 -2.77
N GLU A 42 -17.75 -12.07 -2.89
CA GLU A 42 -16.88 -12.09 -4.04
C GLU A 42 -15.43 -12.24 -3.55
N PHE A 43 -14.67 -13.04 -4.26
CA PHE A 43 -13.22 -13.14 -4.02
C PHE A 43 -12.48 -12.72 -5.28
N GLY A 44 -11.34 -12.06 -5.11
CA GLY A 44 -10.51 -11.69 -6.23
C GLY A 44 -9.03 -11.66 -5.89
N ILE A 45 -8.26 -11.66 -6.93
CA ILE A 45 -6.81 -11.47 -6.90
C ILE A 45 -6.44 -10.29 -7.77
N MET A 46 -5.34 -9.63 -7.46
CA MET A 46 -4.82 -8.51 -8.25
C MET A 46 -3.31 -8.52 -8.29
N ALA A 47 -2.77 -7.96 -9.34
CA ALA A 47 -1.34 -7.79 -9.51
C ALA A 47 -1.04 -6.59 -10.42
N GLY A 48 0.14 -5.98 -10.24
CA GLY A 48 0.57 -4.91 -11.13
C GLY A 48 1.81 -4.16 -10.65
N PRO A 49 2.30 -3.22 -11.47
CA PRO A 49 3.39 -2.35 -11.10
C PRO A 49 3.00 -1.37 -9.99
N VAL A 50 3.99 -1.03 -9.18
CA VAL A 50 3.90 -0.01 -8.14
C VAL A 50 5.09 0.94 -8.25
N PHE A 51 4.84 2.21 -8.01
CA PHE A 51 5.80 3.30 -8.01
C PHE A 51 5.81 3.93 -6.64
N LEU A 52 6.99 4.06 -6.03
CA LEU A 52 7.13 4.63 -4.69
C LEU A 52 7.76 6.02 -4.80
N LYS A 53 7.10 7.01 -4.26
CA LYS A 53 7.68 8.33 -4.04
C LYS A 53 8.20 8.41 -2.62
N SER A 54 9.49 8.51 -2.51
CA SER A 54 10.27 8.39 -1.30
C SER A 54 11.36 9.46 -1.23
N ASP A 55 12.24 9.35 -0.26
CA ASP A 55 13.42 10.23 -0.12
C ASP A 55 14.59 9.83 -1.02
N PHE A 56 14.46 8.75 -1.80
CA PHE A 56 15.37 8.44 -2.90
C PHE A 56 15.14 9.38 -4.07
N GLY A 57 16.07 10.36 -4.24
CA GLY A 57 16.03 11.38 -5.28
C GLY A 57 15.30 12.67 -4.89
N ALA A 58 15.10 13.55 -5.86
CA ALA A 58 14.36 14.79 -5.68
C ALA A 58 12.87 14.54 -5.77
N ARG A 59 12.09 14.95 -4.77
CA ARG A 59 10.63 14.69 -4.70
C ARG A 59 9.81 15.28 -5.86
N GLY A 60 10.31 16.30 -6.53
CA GLY A 60 9.64 16.91 -7.70
C GLY A 60 10.04 16.32 -9.04
N ASP A 61 10.95 15.35 -9.06
CA ASP A 61 11.46 14.77 -10.28
C ASP A 61 10.66 13.54 -10.69
N PHE A 62 10.07 13.60 -11.88
CA PHE A 62 9.27 12.52 -12.45
C PHE A 62 10.11 11.26 -12.75
N GLU A 63 11.39 11.44 -13.06
CA GLU A 63 12.31 10.34 -13.31
C GLU A 63 12.50 9.46 -12.06
N ASN A 64 12.66 10.10 -10.89
CA ASN A 64 12.74 9.36 -9.61
C ASN A 64 11.45 8.60 -9.30
N PHE A 65 10.30 9.21 -9.58
CA PHE A 65 9.02 8.57 -9.33
C PHE A 65 8.81 7.33 -10.22
N THR A 66 9.10 7.43 -11.52
CA THR A 66 8.82 6.33 -12.47
C THR A 66 9.84 5.21 -12.39
N LYS A 67 11.10 5.51 -12.04
CA LYS A 67 12.17 4.51 -11.95
C LYS A 67 12.22 3.80 -10.60
N ASN A 68 11.76 4.43 -9.52
CA ASN A 68 11.61 3.79 -8.20
C ASN A 68 10.32 2.94 -8.20
N SER A 69 10.42 1.78 -8.81
CA SER A 69 9.29 0.93 -9.12
C SER A 69 9.47 -0.49 -8.62
N GLY A 70 8.37 -1.20 -8.57
CA GLY A 70 8.31 -2.56 -8.12
C GLY A 70 7.02 -3.24 -8.56
N PHE A 71 6.62 -4.24 -7.80
CA PHE A 71 5.46 -5.06 -8.10
C PHE A 71 4.63 -5.30 -6.85
N THR A 72 3.31 -5.32 -7.01
CA THR A 72 2.36 -5.70 -5.97
C THR A 72 1.49 -6.86 -6.43
N VAL A 73 1.18 -7.75 -5.49
CA VAL A 73 0.22 -8.84 -5.67
C VAL A 73 -0.65 -8.93 -4.42
N GLY A 74 -1.92 -9.20 -4.58
CA GLY A 74 -2.83 -9.30 -3.45
C GLY A 74 -4.09 -10.09 -3.75
N GLY A 75 -4.83 -10.37 -2.67
CA GLY A 75 -6.17 -10.92 -2.72
C GLY A 75 -7.14 -10.02 -1.99
N PHE A 76 -8.39 -10.08 -2.37
CA PHE A 76 -9.44 -9.30 -1.75
C PHE A 76 -10.75 -10.06 -1.69
N TYR A 77 -11.54 -9.69 -0.71
CA TYR A 77 -12.85 -10.26 -0.47
C TYR A 77 -13.87 -9.13 -0.36
N TYR A 78 -14.99 -9.29 -1.08
CA TYR A 78 -16.07 -8.31 -1.03
C TYR A 78 -17.26 -8.80 -0.22
N LEU A 79 -17.85 -7.85 0.48
CA LEU A 79 -19.19 -7.93 1.02
C LEU A 79 -20.07 -6.92 0.27
N THR A 80 -21.05 -7.41 -0.46
CA THR A 80 -21.97 -6.60 -1.24
C THR A 80 -23.37 -6.72 -0.67
N PHE A 81 -24.01 -5.58 -0.38
CA PHE A 81 -25.43 -5.56 0.00
C PHE A 81 -26.30 -5.80 -1.23
N VAL A 82 -27.26 -6.69 -1.11
CA VAL A 82 -28.24 -6.97 -2.16
C VAL A 82 -29.62 -6.71 -1.63
N GLU A 83 -30.34 -5.84 -2.28
CA GLU A 83 -31.74 -5.55 -1.97
C GLU A 83 -32.63 -5.90 -3.16
N ASN A 84 -33.88 -6.27 -2.88
CA ASN A 84 -34.86 -6.61 -3.92
C ASN A 84 -35.32 -5.39 -4.74
N PHE A 85 -35.09 -4.18 -4.24
CA PHE A 85 -35.39 -2.93 -4.92
C PHE A 85 -34.12 -2.09 -5.09
N PRO A 86 -34.02 -1.31 -6.19
CA PRO A 86 -32.86 -0.44 -6.40
C PRO A 86 -32.69 0.54 -5.22
N ASN A 87 -31.61 0.38 -4.47
CA ASN A 87 -31.27 1.22 -3.32
C ASN A 87 -29.86 1.78 -3.49
N ILE A 88 -29.59 2.92 -2.86
CA ILE A 88 -28.27 3.55 -2.87
C ILE A 88 -27.18 2.63 -2.27
N ARG A 89 -27.56 1.73 -1.34
CA ARG A 89 -26.63 0.76 -0.73
C ARG A 89 -26.00 -0.19 -1.74
N GLU A 90 -26.69 -0.56 -2.82
CA GLU A 90 -26.14 -1.40 -3.90
C GLU A 90 -25.00 -0.74 -4.67
N LYS A 91 -24.85 0.59 -4.54
CA LYS A 91 -23.75 1.34 -5.13
C LYS A 91 -22.47 1.26 -4.34
N PHE A 92 -22.50 0.67 -3.14
CA PHE A 92 -21.34 0.53 -2.29
C PHE A 92 -20.95 -0.94 -2.14
N LYS A 93 -19.65 -1.21 -2.30
CA LYS A 93 -19.06 -2.50 -1.99
C LYS A 93 -17.98 -2.32 -0.94
N PHE A 94 -17.95 -3.22 0.05
CA PHE A 94 -16.91 -3.25 1.06
C PHE A 94 -15.88 -4.29 0.66
N ARG A 95 -14.61 -3.87 0.55
CA ARG A 95 -13.48 -4.71 0.19
C ARG A 95 -12.54 -4.87 1.37
N LEU A 96 -12.32 -6.11 1.78
CA LEU A 96 -11.23 -6.52 2.65
C LEU A 96 -10.06 -6.96 1.76
N GLU A 97 -8.86 -6.49 2.03
CA GLU A 97 -7.71 -6.71 1.16
C GLU A 97 -6.47 -7.09 1.95
N ALA A 98 -5.69 -8.02 1.39
CA ALA A 98 -4.33 -8.32 1.79
C ALA A 98 -3.42 -8.31 0.57
N SER A 99 -2.28 -7.61 0.64
CA SER A 99 -1.34 -7.53 -0.47
C SER A 99 0.12 -7.53 -0.01
N TYR A 100 0.99 -7.93 -0.93
CA TYR A 100 2.44 -7.89 -0.78
C TYR A 100 3.02 -7.05 -1.90
N THR A 101 3.88 -6.10 -1.52
CA THR A 101 4.54 -5.16 -2.43
C THR A 101 6.04 -5.23 -2.22
N SER A 102 6.82 -5.21 -3.31
CA SER A 102 8.27 -5.10 -3.29
C SER A 102 8.72 -4.04 -4.26
N VAL A 103 9.52 -3.08 -3.79
CA VAL A 103 10.02 -1.94 -4.57
C VAL A 103 11.53 -1.83 -4.41
N ASN A 104 12.23 -1.58 -5.52
CA ASN A 104 13.64 -1.22 -5.53
C ASN A 104 13.78 0.27 -5.82
N MET A 105 14.70 0.93 -5.13
CA MET A 105 14.88 2.37 -5.17
C MET A 105 16.32 2.76 -5.39
N LYS A 106 16.52 3.81 -6.18
CA LYS A 106 17.82 4.46 -6.40
C LYS A 106 17.61 5.97 -6.54
N HIS A 107 18.68 6.71 -6.38
CA HIS A 107 18.67 8.12 -6.72
C HIS A 107 18.83 8.31 -8.23
N TYR A 108 17.95 9.10 -8.84
CA TYR A 108 17.97 9.48 -10.25
C TYR A 108 17.97 11.01 -10.40
N GLY A 109 18.15 11.49 -11.63
CA GLY A 109 18.04 12.89 -11.97
C GLY A 109 19.34 13.69 -11.75
N LYS A 110 19.23 15.01 -11.77
CA LYS A 110 20.35 15.95 -11.86
C LYS A 110 21.44 15.84 -10.78
N TYR A 111 21.09 15.33 -9.59
CA TYR A 111 22.06 15.21 -8.48
C TYR A 111 22.96 13.98 -8.57
N VAL A 112 22.65 13.07 -9.49
CA VAL A 112 23.42 11.86 -9.75
C VAL A 112 24.00 11.83 -11.16
N ASP A 113 23.99 12.95 -11.88
CA ASP A 113 24.54 13.07 -13.22
C ASP A 113 26.01 12.62 -13.25
N ASN A 114 26.37 11.90 -14.31
CA ASN A 114 27.71 11.35 -14.51
C ASN A 114 28.79 12.44 -14.75
N THR A 115 28.38 13.66 -15.05
CA THR A 115 29.30 14.79 -15.24
C THR A 115 29.91 15.28 -13.92
N SER A 116 29.26 15.01 -12.77
CA SER A 116 29.76 15.40 -11.46
C SER A 116 30.48 14.26 -10.75
N ASN A 117 31.70 14.51 -10.29
CA ASN A 117 32.52 13.57 -9.51
C ASN A 117 32.65 13.96 -8.03
N SER A 118 31.80 14.85 -7.52
CA SER A 118 31.81 15.19 -6.10
C SER A 118 31.56 13.95 -5.24
N LEU A 119 32.11 13.94 -4.02
CA LEU A 119 31.89 12.85 -3.06
C LEU A 119 30.36 12.62 -2.85
N PHE A 120 29.61 13.69 -2.69
CA PHE A 120 28.15 13.66 -2.52
C PHE A 120 27.44 12.95 -3.68
N THR A 121 27.77 13.31 -4.93
CA THR A 121 27.18 12.68 -6.12
C THR A 121 27.52 11.19 -6.22
N ARG A 122 28.78 10.80 -5.91
CA ARG A 122 29.20 9.41 -5.90
C ARG A 122 28.47 8.60 -4.83
N GLN A 123 28.30 9.16 -3.64
CA GLN A 123 27.55 8.53 -2.56
C GLN A 123 26.09 8.30 -2.94
N LEU A 124 25.40 9.28 -3.53
CA LEU A 124 24.02 9.14 -3.98
C LEU A 124 23.88 8.06 -5.07
N ARG A 125 24.81 8.01 -6.04
CA ARG A 125 24.81 6.97 -7.08
C ARG A 125 25.02 5.56 -6.53
N ALA A 126 25.78 5.44 -5.46
CA ALA A 126 26.09 4.17 -4.82
C ALA A 126 25.00 3.66 -3.89
N MET A 127 24.10 4.56 -3.46
CA MET A 127 23.00 4.18 -2.55
C MET A 127 21.85 3.50 -3.29
N GLU A 128 21.44 2.38 -2.76
CA GLU A 128 20.29 1.61 -3.22
C GLU A 128 19.37 1.29 -2.04
N GLY A 129 18.08 1.32 -2.28
CA GLY A 129 17.07 0.92 -1.33
C GLY A 129 16.21 -0.22 -1.85
N LYS A 130 15.77 -1.08 -0.95
CA LYS A 130 14.74 -2.07 -1.21
C LYS A 130 13.74 -2.07 -0.08
N THR A 131 12.46 -1.97 -0.40
CA THR A 131 11.41 -2.13 0.61
C THR A 131 10.42 -3.22 0.21
N THR A 132 9.99 -3.97 1.21
CA THR A 132 8.90 -4.94 1.10
C THR A 132 7.80 -4.55 2.07
N ILE A 133 6.55 -4.57 1.61
CA ILE A 133 5.41 -4.09 2.39
C ILE A 133 4.31 -5.15 2.33
N GLY A 134 3.95 -5.70 3.48
CA GLY A 134 2.73 -6.48 3.66
C GLY A 134 1.60 -5.56 4.11
N THR A 135 0.54 -5.46 3.33
CA THR A 135 -0.60 -4.57 3.58
C THR A 135 -1.84 -5.39 3.92
N PHE A 136 -2.58 -4.96 4.92
CA PHE A 136 -3.91 -5.45 5.23
C PHE A 136 -4.84 -4.26 5.50
N GLY A 137 -6.05 -4.27 4.90
CA GLY A 137 -6.95 -3.14 5.10
C GLY A 137 -8.35 -3.33 4.56
N VAL A 138 -9.13 -2.27 4.73
CA VAL A 138 -10.51 -2.20 4.27
C VAL A 138 -10.68 -1.00 3.34
N GLN A 139 -11.50 -1.18 2.32
CA GLN A 139 -11.87 -0.12 1.38
C GLN A 139 -13.38 -0.14 1.14
N VAL A 140 -13.90 1.03 0.81
CA VAL A 140 -15.26 1.21 0.34
C VAL A 140 -15.19 1.68 -1.10
N GLU A 141 -15.82 0.95 -1.99
CA GLU A 141 -15.97 1.27 -3.41
C GLU A 141 -17.35 1.86 -3.67
N PHE A 142 -17.41 2.95 -4.42
CA PHE A 142 -18.65 3.55 -4.87
C PHE A 142 -18.78 3.43 -6.39
N PHE A 143 -19.87 2.83 -6.83
CA PHE A 143 -20.25 2.64 -8.22
C PHE A 143 -21.37 3.61 -8.58
N PRO A 144 -21.19 4.55 -9.53
CA PRO A 144 -22.23 5.53 -9.86
C PRO A 144 -23.49 4.89 -10.46
N TRP A 145 -23.35 3.74 -11.10
CA TRP A 145 -24.48 2.93 -11.60
C TRP A 145 -24.35 1.47 -11.22
N ARG A 146 -25.43 0.73 -11.40
CA ARG A 146 -25.53 -0.68 -10.97
C ARG A 146 -24.55 -1.55 -11.74
N VAL A 147 -23.80 -2.35 -11.01
CA VAL A 147 -22.91 -3.39 -11.55
C VAL A 147 -23.77 -4.56 -12.02
N ASP A 148 -23.47 -5.12 -13.18
CA ASP A 148 -24.06 -6.38 -13.64
C ASP A 148 -23.35 -7.57 -12.97
N ASP A 149 -23.63 -7.75 -11.68
CA ASP A 149 -23.19 -8.88 -10.90
C ASP A 149 -24.35 -9.88 -10.71
N TYR A 150 -24.02 -11.16 -10.52
CA TYR A 150 -25.00 -12.24 -10.23
C TYR A 150 -26.20 -12.30 -11.19
N ASN A 151 -26.03 -11.92 -12.45
CA ASN A 151 -27.09 -11.90 -13.46
C ASN A 151 -28.34 -11.08 -13.10
N ARG A 152 -28.17 -10.04 -12.27
CA ARG A 152 -29.28 -9.16 -11.84
C ARG A 152 -29.58 -8.04 -12.83
N GLY A 153 -28.85 -7.98 -13.93
CA GLY A 153 -28.88 -6.88 -14.87
C GLY A 153 -28.17 -5.61 -14.34
N GLY A 154 -27.53 -4.89 -15.19
CA GLY A 154 -26.74 -3.71 -14.88
C GLY A 154 -25.81 -3.37 -16.03
N SER A 155 -24.75 -2.60 -15.76
CA SER A 155 -23.74 -2.31 -16.76
C SER A 155 -22.61 -3.35 -16.68
N PRO A 156 -22.25 -3.99 -17.80
CA PRO A 156 -21.10 -4.89 -17.85
C PRO A 156 -19.77 -4.14 -17.67
N PHE A 157 -19.75 -2.85 -17.93
CA PHE A 157 -18.62 -1.95 -17.69
C PHE A 157 -19.01 -0.91 -16.66
N THR A 158 -18.38 -0.91 -15.50
CA THR A 158 -18.76 -0.03 -14.39
C THR A 158 -17.53 0.58 -13.74
N PRO A 159 -17.29 1.90 -13.95
CA PRO A 159 -16.26 2.61 -13.23
C PRO A 159 -16.63 2.76 -11.75
N TYR A 160 -15.60 2.93 -10.91
CA TYR A 160 -15.76 3.19 -9.48
C TYR A 160 -14.67 4.10 -8.95
N ILE A 161 -14.96 4.69 -7.81
CA ILE A 161 -13.97 5.32 -6.95
C ILE A 161 -13.96 4.58 -5.60
N ALA A 162 -12.81 4.53 -4.96
CA ALA A 162 -12.68 3.87 -3.67
C ALA A 162 -11.83 4.68 -2.71
N GLY A 163 -12.10 4.50 -1.43
CA GLY A 163 -11.28 5.02 -0.34
C GLY A 163 -11.14 4.00 0.76
N GLY A 164 -10.01 4.01 1.45
CA GLY A 164 -9.77 3.02 2.49
C GLY A 164 -8.67 3.36 3.47
N VAL A 165 -8.58 2.53 4.50
CA VAL A 165 -7.56 2.57 5.54
C VAL A 165 -6.86 1.22 5.64
N GLN A 166 -5.55 1.25 5.85
CA GLN A 166 -4.73 0.05 5.80
C GLN A 166 -3.65 0.09 6.89
N VAL A 167 -3.23 -1.08 7.31
CA VAL A 167 -2.07 -1.31 8.16
C VAL A 167 -1.01 -2.00 7.33
N ASN A 168 0.21 -1.50 7.40
CA ASN A 168 1.34 -1.95 6.60
C ASN A 168 2.46 -2.41 7.53
N SER A 169 2.91 -3.65 7.35
CA SER A 169 4.17 -4.13 7.91
C SER A 169 5.23 -3.97 6.84
N TYR A 170 6.24 -3.17 7.07
CA TYR A 170 7.30 -2.92 6.11
C TYR A 170 8.67 -3.36 6.61
N SER A 171 9.52 -3.75 5.68
CA SER A 171 10.94 -3.99 5.89
C SER A 171 11.72 -3.27 4.80
N SER A 172 12.52 -2.30 5.22
CA SER A 172 13.37 -1.50 4.33
C SER A 172 14.84 -1.84 4.55
N GLU A 173 15.58 -1.92 3.47
CA GLU A 173 17.01 -2.13 3.44
C GLU A 173 17.68 -1.04 2.60
N VAL A 174 18.66 -0.36 3.19
CA VAL A 174 19.46 0.67 2.50
C VAL A 174 20.91 0.19 2.46
N THR A 175 21.47 0.15 1.26
CA THR A 175 22.83 -0.30 1.00
C THR A 175 23.62 0.74 0.20
N SER A 176 24.96 0.62 0.20
CA SER A 176 25.83 1.42 -0.64
C SER A 176 27.01 0.58 -1.14
N SER A 177 27.33 0.70 -2.42
CA SER A 177 28.51 0.04 -2.99
C SER A 177 29.84 0.65 -2.52
N LEU A 178 29.82 1.81 -1.86
CA LEU A 178 31.01 2.45 -1.30
C LEU A 178 31.34 1.98 0.12
N GLY A 179 30.48 1.19 0.75
CA GLY A 179 30.70 0.64 2.08
C GLY A 179 29.46 0.64 2.97
N LYS A 180 29.68 0.55 4.28
CA LYS A 180 28.60 0.46 5.27
C LYS A 180 27.85 1.80 5.38
N ILE A 181 26.51 1.75 5.33
CA ILE A 181 25.65 2.91 5.59
C ILE A 181 25.91 3.43 7.01
N GLY A 182 25.96 4.77 7.15
CA GLY A 182 26.31 5.47 8.40
C GLY A 182 27.79 5.86 8.49
N THR A 183 28.63 5.51 7.49
CA THR A 183 30.02 5.99 7.40
C THR A 183 30.12 7.22 6.48
N PRO A 184 31.08 8.16 6.75
CA PRO A 184 31.25 9.36 5.93
C PRO A 184 31.64 9.07 4.47
N GLU A 185 32.22 7.91 4.18
CA GLU A 185 32.63 7.49 2.84
C GLU A 185 31.43 7.02 2.00
N ALA A 186 30.47 6.30 2.64
CA ALA A 186 29.38 5.62 1.96
C ALA A 186 28.06 6.38 2.01
N THR A 187 27.92 7.33 2.95
CA THR A 187 26.62 7.98 3.23
C THR A 187 26.72 9.50 3.12
N PRO A 188 25.90 10.16 2.31
CA PRO A 188 25.82 11.60 2.29
C PRO A 188 25.48 12.18 3.66
N ALA A 189 26.02 13.36 4.00
CA ALA A 189 25.77 14.04 5.28
C ALA A 189 24.27 14.19 5.57
N LYS A 190 23.45 14.40 4.54
CA LYS A 190 21.99 14.48 4.63
C LYS A 190 21.35 13.24 5.25
N TYR A 191 21.86 12.05 4.94
CA TYR A 191 21.30 10.76 5.36
C TYR A 191 22.09 10.08 6.49
N MET A 192 23.13 10.72 7.02
CA MET A 192 24.02 10.13 8.03
C MET A 192 23.27 9.65 9.27
N SER A 193 22.25 10.38 9.71
CA SER A 193 21.41 10.03 10.86
C SER A 193 20.04 9.47 10.47
N GLY A 194 19.71 9.54 9.17
CA GLY A 194 18.37 9.24 8.65
C GLY A 194 18.32 8.11 7.64
N ALA A 195 19.38 7.30 7.52
CA ALA A 195 19.36 6.10 6.69
C ALA A 195 19.55 4.86 7.56
N LYS A 196 18.66 3.89 7.46
CA LYS A 196 18.76 2.64 8.20
C LYS A 196 18.02 1.50 7.52
N THR A 197 18.52 0.30 7.74
CA THR A 197 17.75 -0.93 7.53
C THR A 197 16.86 -1.13 8.75
N ASP A 198 15.55 -1.16 8.55
CA ASP A 198 14.58 -1.24 9.64
C ASP A 198 13.33 -2.03 9.24
N GLN A 199 12.59 -2.44 10.26
CA GLN A 199 11.27 -3.05 10.12
C GLN A 199 10.29 -2.28 10.99
N GLY A 200 9.11 -2.05 10.47
CA GLY A 200 8.10 -1.29 11.19
C GLY A 200 6.68 -1.58 10.73
N VAL A 201 5.76 -0.92 11.43
CA VAL A 201 4.34 -0.95 11.11
C VAL A 201 3.86 0.49 10.96
N ALA A 202 3.17 0.77 9.87
CA ALA A 202 2.59 2.08 9.58
C ALA A 202 1.13 1.96 9.15
N GLY A 203 0.29 2.88 9.58
CA GLY A 203 -1.02 3.10 8.98
C GLY A 203 -0.89 3.76 7.61
N SER A 204 -1.90 3.62 6.76
CA SER A 204 -2.01 4.38 5.52
C SER A 204 -3.45 4.68 5.13
N LEU A 205 -3.61 5.70 4.30
CA LEU A 205 -4.84 6.06 3.62
C LEU A 205 -4.68 5.72 2.14
N SER A 206 -5.71 5.17 1.53
CA SER A 206 -5.73 4.90 0.10
C SER A 206 -6.92 5.55 -0.59
N ALA A 207 -6.71 5.95 -1.83
CA ALA A 207 -7.74 6.37 -2.76
C ALA A 207 -7.51 5.69 -4.10
N SER A 208 -8.57 5.20 -4.72
CA SER A 208 -8.49 4.50 -6.02
C SER A 208 -9.56 4.99 -6.99
N ILE A 209 -9.22 4.89 -8.25
CA ILE A 209 -10.16 4.94 -9.35
C ILE A 209 -9.97 3.67 -10.17
N GLY A 210 -11.06 3.04 -10.58
CA GLY A 210 -10.98 1.82 -11.34
C GLY A 210 -12.23 1.56 -12.17
N THR A 211 -12.20 0.44 -12.86
CA THR A 211 -13.36 -0.07 -13.59
C THR A 211 -13.47 -1.58 -13.40
N ARG A 212 -14.69 -2.03 -13.30
CA ARG A 212 -15.04 -3.45 -13.27
C ARG A 212 -15.69 -3.81 -14.60
N ILE A 213 -15.24 -4.89 -15.21
CA ILE A 213 -15.72 -5.39 -16.51
C ILE A 213 -16.19 -6.82 -16.32
N LYS A 214 -17.49 -7.08 -16.50
CA LYS A 214 -18.04 -8.42 -16.50
C LYS A 214 -17.58 -9.17 -17.76
N ILE A 215 -17.04 -10.36 -17.57
CA ILE A 215 -16.55 -11.22 -18.66
C ILE A 215 -17.37 -12.50 -18.80
N ALA A 216 -18.02 -12.93 -17.73
CA ALA A 216 -18.97 -14.05 -17.71
C ALA A 216 -19.89 -13.91 -16.49
N ASP A 217 -20.85 -14.83 -16.33
CA ASP A 217 -21.90 -14.76 -15.29
C ASP A 217 -21.37 -14.58 -13.86
N TYR A 218 -20.28 -15.25 -13.54
CA TYR A 218 -19.66 -15.20 -12.20
C TYR A 218 -18.23 -14.65 -12.23
N HIS A 219 -17.84 -13.93 -13.29
CA HIS A 219 -16.46 -13.55 -13.51
C HIS A 219 -16.36 -12.09 -13.96
N ALA A 220 -15.49 -11.33 -13.34
CA ALA A 220 -15.17 -9.96 -13.76
C ALA A 220 -13.67 -9.68 -13.73
N LEU A 221 -13.25 -8.74 -14.56
CA LEU A 221 -11.93 -8.10 -14.47
C LEU A 221 -12.05 -6.76 -13.77
N ILE A 222 -10.99 -6.38 -13.07
CA ILE A 222 -10.84 -5.05 -12.49
C ILE A 222 -9.55 -4.44 -13.03
N PHE A 223 -9.62 -3.17 -13.42
CA PHE A 223 -8.48 -2.31 -13.66
C PHE A 223 -8.53 -1.18 -12.64
N GLU A 224 -7.47 -1.01 -11.87
CA GLU A 224 -7.44 -0.03 -10.78
C GLU A 224 -6.12 0.75 -10.78
N MET A 225 -6.23 2.06 -10.60
CA MET A 225 -5.13 2.93 -10.23
C MET A 225 -5.35 3.40 -8.81
N ARG A 226 -4.39 3.14 -7.93
CA ARG A 226 -4.45 3.44 -6.49
C ARG A 226 -3.32 4.34 -6.07
N GLY A 227 -3.64 5.41 -5.35
CA GLY A 227 -2.72 6.16 -4.53
C GLY A 227 -2.80 5.71 -3.07
N GLN A 228 -1.67 5.54 -2.41
CA GLN A 228 -1.58 5.17 -1.00
C GLN A 228 -0.58 6.07 -0.29
N TYR A 229 -1.02 6.76 0.75
CA TYR A 229 -0.22 7.66 1.58
C TYR A 229 0.07 6.99 2.91
N TYR A 230 1.35 6.73 3.19
CA TYR A 230 1.79 6.13 4.44
C TYR A 230 1.88 7.19 5.53
N LEU A 231 1.47 6.84 6.74
CA LEU A 231 1.57 7.71 7.92
C LEU A 231 2.95 7.55 8.60
N SER A 232 3.98 7.27 7.80
CA SER A 232 5.37 7.09 8.21
C SER A 232 6.29 7.54 7.08
N ASP A 233 7.43 8.10 7.45
CA ASP A 233 8.52 8.53 6.57
C ASP A 233 9.71 7.54 6.63
N TRP A 234 9.46 6.30 7.07
CA TRP A 234 10.46 5.25 7.19
C TRP A 234 10.21 4.05 6.28
N VAL A 235 9.21 4.13 5.42
CA VAL A 235 8.83 3.00 4.57
C VAL A 235 9.90 2.71 3.51
N ASP A 236 10.66 3.72 3.11
CA ASP A 236 11.79 3.62 2.18
C ASP A 236 13.15 3.39 2.88
N GLY A 237 13.22 3.49 4.22
CA GLY A 237 14.45 3.38 5.01
C GLY A 237 15.24 4.69 5.13
N LEU A 238 14.75 5.79 4.57
CA LEU A 238 15.36 7.13 4.67
C LEU A 238 14.41 8.08 5.43
N ASN A 239 14.95 8.81 6.38
CA ASN A 239 14.22 9.88 7.08
C ASN A 239 15.22 10.97 7.49
N PRO A 240 15.65 11.83 6.56
CA PRO A 240 16.57 12.90 6.87
C PRO A 240 15.90 13.95 7.76
N ASN A 241 16.70 14.65 8.57
CA ASN A 241 16.21 15.65 9.50
C ASN A 241 15.42 16.76 8.77
N ASN A 242 14.09 16.72 8.88
CA ASN A 242 13.17 17.64 8.22
C ASN A 242 13.24 19.09 8.73
N LYS A 243 13.88 19.35 9.89
CA LYS A 243 14.15 20.70 10.37
C LYS A 243 15.27 21.36 9.56
N VAL A 244 16.22 20.58 9.05
CA VAL A 244 17.35 21.04 8.22
C VAL A 244 16.98 20.93 6.73
N TYR A 245 16.40 19.81 6.33
CA TYR A 245 16.07 19.49 4.94
C TYR A 245 14.56 19.59 4.73
N LYS A 246 14.08 20.80 4.49
CA LYS A 246 12.64 21.12 4.43
C LYS A 246 11.91 20.43 3.27
N GLU A 247 12.62 20.00 2.25
CA GLU A 247 12.11 19.22 1.13
C GLU A 247 11.61 17.82 1.52
N ASN A 248 12.07 17.28 2.66
CA ASN A 248 11.72 15.94 3.17
C ASN A 248 10.65 15.98 4.28
N LYS A 249 9.68 16.89 4.21
CA LYS A 249 8.64 17.01 5.22
C LYS A 249 7.44 16.07 5.03
N SER A 250 7.29 15.53 3.84
CA SER A 250 6.12 14.70 3.52
C SER A 250 6.46 13.23 3.67
N ASN A 251 5.57 12.48 4.26
CA ASN A 251 5.69 11.03 4.33
C ASN A 251 5.75 10.37 2.94
N ASP A 252 6.14 9.12 2.91
CA ASP A 252 6.16 8.30 1.71
C ASP A 252 4.77 8.04 1.15
N TRP A 253 4.68 7.88 -0.15
CA TRP A 253 3.47 7.46 -0.80
C TRP A 253 3.75 6.63 -2.06
N SER A 254 2.81 5.77 -2.43
CA SER A 254 2.91 4.94 -3.61
C SER A 254 1.73 5.11 -4.55
N THR A 255 1.97 4.81 -5.82
CA THR A 255 0.91 4.65 -6.82
C THR A 255 1.04 3.27 -7.42
N ALA A 256 -0.04 2.50 -7.42
CA ALA A 256 -0.11 1.19 -8.06
C ALA A 256 -1.09 1.23 -9.23
N ILE A 257 -0.75 0.50 -10.30
CA ILE A 257 -1.68 0.23 -11.40
C ILE A 257 -1.85 -1.28 -11.44
N THR A 258 -3.04 -1.76 -11.15
CA THR A 258 -3.30 -3.19 -10.99
C THR A 258 -4.38 -3.69 -11.94
N VAL A 259 -4.22 -4.95 -12.34
CA VAL A 259 -5.26 -5.73 -12.97
C VAL A 259 -5.67 -6.81 -11.99
N GLY A 260 -6.98 -6.99 -11.82
CA GLY A 260 -7.55 -7.97 -10.92
C GLY A 260 -8.58 -8.84 -11.61
N TYR A 261 -8.79 -10.01 -11.04
CA TYR A 261 -9.84 -10.94 -11.43
C TYR A 261 -10.73 -11.19 -10.21
N VAL A 262 -12.04 -11.21 -10.44
CA VAL A 262 -13.07 -11.40 -9.41
C VAL A 262 -13.93 -12.59 -9.77
N TYR A 263 -14.16 -13.44 -8.79
CA TYR A 263 -15.12 -14.53 -8.83
C TYR A 263 -16.27 -14.25 -7.86
N TYR A 264 -17.50 -14.39 -8.35
CA TYR A 264 -18.73 -14.24 -7.58
C TYR A 264 -19.17 -15.60 -7.04
N PHE A 265 -19.30 -15.71 -5.72
CA PHE A 265 -19.86 -16.92 -5.10
C PHE A 265 -21.39 -16.86 -5.09
N ASN A 266 -21.97 -18.00 -5.40
CA ASN A 266 -23.41 -18.18 -5.34
C ASN A 266 -23.84 -18.68 -3.95
#